data_1d1a7f1d674c050d510512fc481fba68
#
_entry.id   1d1a7f1d674c050d510512fc481fba68
#
_cell.length_a   1.000
_cell.length_b   1.000
_cell.length_c   1.000
_cell.angle_alpha   90.00
_cell.angle_beta   90.00
_cell.angle_gamma   90.00
#
_symmetry.space_group_name_H-M   'P 1'
#
loop_
_entity.id
_entity.type
_entity.pdbx_description
1 polymer ?
#
loop_
_entity_poly.entity_id
_entity_poly.type
_entity_poly.pdbx_seq_one_letter_code
_entity_poly.pdbx_strand_id
1 'polypeptide(L)'
;MPRIQSAKKRMRQTGARTAQNRTQRSRLRSALKKVRTASGAAVEEAYAEAVKLLDRAGRKRLIHPNAAARQKSRLAKLKAKVGR
;
A
#
# COMPACT_ATOMS: atom_id res chain seq x y z
N MET A 1 12.43 3.14 -37.45
CA MET A 1 13.57 3.16 -36.53
C MET A 1 13.28 2.36 -35.27
N PRO A 2 14.13 1.35 -34.94
CA PRO A 2 13.91 0.52 -33.75
C PRO A 2 13.80 1.33 -32.46
N ARG A 3 14.55 2.44 -32.36
CA ARG A 3 14.57 3.28 -31.15
C ARG A 3 13.21 3.94 -30.85
N ILE A 4 12.46 4.34 -31.87
CA ILE A 4 11.16 4.99 -31.69
C ILE A 4 10.13 3.99 -31.20
N GLN A 5 10.14 2.76 -31.76
CA GLN A 5 9.23 1.71 -31.33
C GLN A 5 9.52 1.26 -29.90
N SER A 6 10.81 1.14 -29.54
CA SER A 6 11.22 0.80 -28.18
C SER A 6 10.80 1.87 -27.18
N ALA A 7 10.96 3.14 -27.54
CA ALA A 7 10.55 4.26 -26.70
C ALA A 7 9.04 4.28 -26.49
N LYS A 8 8.25 4.06 -27.54
CA LYS A 8 6.79 3.99 -27.44
C LYS A 8 6.35 2.84 -26.56
N LYS A 9 6.98 1.67 -26.68
CA LYS A 9 6.70 0.50 -25.83
C LYS A 9 7.00 0.81 -24.37
N ARG A 10 8.16 1.42 -24.10
CA ARG A 10 8.53 1.84 -22.73
C ARG A 10 7.53 2.82 -22.14
N MET A 11 7.09 3.80 -22.92
CA MET A 11 6.11 4.79 -22.47
C MET A 11 4.79 4.11 -22.09
N ARG A 12 4.32 3.17 -22.89
CA ARG A 12 3.11 2.39 -22.58
C ARG A 12 3.26 1.58 -21.33
N GLN A 13 4.41 0.89 -21.17
CA GLN A 13 4.69 0.10 -19.97
C GLN A 13 4.78 0.97 -18.73
N THR A 14 5.45 2.12 -18.84
CA THR A 14 5.56 3.09 -17.75
C THR A 14 4.20 3.63 -17.36
N GLY A 15 3.35 3.96 -18.34
CA GLY A 15 1.99 4.41 -18.09
C GLY A 15 1.15 3.37 -17.36
N ALA A 16 1.23 2.11 -17.81
CA ALA A 16 0.51 1.01 -17.17
C ALA A 16 0.99 0.77 -15.73
N ARG A 17 2.31 0.80 -15.51
CA ARG A 17 2.89 0.67 -14.16
C ARG A 17 2.47 1.82 -13.26
N THR A 18 2.49 3.04 -13.77
CA THR A 18 2.09 4.22 -13.01
C THR A 18 0.62 4.11 -12.58
N ALA A 19 -0.26 3.67 -13.49
CA ALA A 19 -1.66 3.47 -13.18
C ALA A 19 -1.87 2.39 -12.12
N GLN A 20 -1.19 1.25 -12.23
CA GLN A 20 -1.23 0.17 -11.23
C GLN A 20 -0.71 0.65 -9.88
N ASN A 21 0.42 1.37 -9.87
CA ASN A 21 1.02 1.89 -8.64
C ASN A 21 0.08 2.87 -7.95
N ARG A 22 -0.57 3.73 -8.72
CA ARG A 22 -1.53 4.71 -8.20
C ARG A 22 -2.72 3.99 -7.56
N THR A 23 -3.24 2.95 -8.22
CA THR A 23 -4.35 2.13 -7.70
C THR A 23 -3.95 1.45 -6.40
N GLN A 24 -2.76 0.85 -6.36
CA GLN A 24 -2.26 0.16 -5.17
C GLN A 24 -2.03 1.12 -4.02
N ARG A 25 -1.50 2.32 -4.29
CA ARG A 25 -1.33 3.35 -3.26
C ARG A 25 -2.67 3.84 -2.72
N SER A 26 -3.68 3.97 -3.58
CA SER A 26 -5.02 4.34 -3.16
C SER A 26 -5.62 3.28 -2.25
N ARG A 27 -5.48 2.01 -2.61
CA ARG A 27 -5.94 0.88 -1.78
C ARG A 27 -5.26 0.88 -0.42
N LEU A 28 -3.94 1.12 -0.41
CA LEU A 28 -3.18 1.18 0.83
C LEU A 28 -3.66 2.33 1.71
N ARG A 29 -3.84 3.52 1.16
CA ARG A 29 -4.36 4.66 1.91
C ARG A 29 -5.75 4.38 2.49
N SER A 30 -6.62 3.77 1.70
CA SER A 30 -7.96 3.42 2.13
C SER A 30 -7.92 2.41 3.28
N ALA A 31 -7.05 1.41 3.19
CA ALA A 31 -6.87 0.41 4.23
C ALA A 31 -6.36 1.03 5.53
N LEU A 32 -5.37 1.94 5.43
CA LEU A 32 -4.84 2.65 6.58
C LEU A 32 -5.91 3.52 7.25
N LYS A 33 -6.72 4.20 6.44
CA LYS A 33 -7.83 5.01 6.94
C LYS A 33 -8.88 4.16 7.64
N LYS A 34 -9.19 2.99 7.10
CA LYS A 34 -10.13 2.05 7.73
C LYS A 34 -9.66 1.63 9.11
N VAL A 35 -8.36 1.37 9.30
CA VAL A 35 -7.81 1.02 10.61
C VAL A 35 -8.00 2.17 11.59
N ARG A 36 -7.77 3.41 11.14
CA ARG A 36 -7.89 4.59 11.99
C ARG A 36 -9.33 4.87 12.41
N THR A 37 -10.28 4.57 11.53
CA THR A 37 -11.70 4.86 11.78
C THR A 37 -12.47 3.68 12.34
N ALA A 38 -11.90 2.47 12.26
CA ALA A 38 -12.55 1.27 12.78
C ALA A 38 -12.55 1.24 14.30
N SER A 39 -13.55 0.58 14.86
CA SER A 39 -13.67 0.41 16.31
C SER A 39 -14.14 -1.01 16.60
N GLY A 40 -13.78 -1.52 17.79
CA GLY A 40 -14.17 -2.86 18.20
C GLY A 40 -13.57 -3.95 17.33
N ALA A 41 -14.37 -4.97 17.01
CA ALA A 41 -13.93 -6.15 16.25
C ALA A 41 -13.48 -5.79 14.82
N ALA A 42 -14.02 -4.73 14.25
CA ALA A 42 -13.66 -4.30 12.88
C ALA A 42 -12.18 -3.87 12.77
N VAL A 43 -11.57 -3.46 13.86
CA VAL A 43 -10.14 -3.07 13.89
C VAL A 43 -9.24 -4.23 13.51
N GLU A 44 -9.53 -5.44 13.97
CA GLU A 44 -8.69 -6.61 13.70
C GLU A 44 -8.66 -6.94 12.21
N GLU A 45 -9.82 -6.96 11.56
CA GLU A 45 -9.92 -7.22 10.13
C GLU A 45 -9.23 -6.12 9.32
N ALA A 46 -9.50 -4.87 9.65
CA ALA A 46 -8.89 -3.73 8.98
C ALA A 46 -7.36 -3.74 9.16
N TYR A 47 -6.89 -4.07 10.35
CA TYR A 47 -5.47 -4.18 10.65
C TYR A 47 -4.80 -5.29 9.82
N ALA A 48 -5.40 -6.48 9.79
CA ALA A 48 -4.87 -7.61 9.02
C ALA A 48 -4.75 -7.28 7.54
N GLU A 49 -5.77 -6.65 6.96
CA GLU A 49 -5.76 -6.24 5.57
C GLU A 49 -4.70 -5.18 5.30
N ALA A 50 -4.59 -4.18 6.17
CA ALA A 50 -3.59 -3.12 6.04
C ALA A 50 -2.17 -3.68 6.11
N VAL A 51 -1.89 -4.62 7.01
CA VAL A 51 -0.57 -5.26 7.11
C VAL A 51 -0.25 -6.03 5.83
N LYS A 52 -1.20 -6.78 5.28
CA LYS A 52 -0.99 -7.48 4.01
C LYS A 52 -0.61 -6.52 2.89
N LEU A 53 -1.33 -5.41 2.78
CA LEU A 53 -1.07 -4.42 1.75
C LEU A 53 0.27 -3.72 1.95
N LEU A 54 0.65 -3.43 3.20
CA LEU A 54 1.96 -2.84 3.52
C LEU A 54 3.10 -3.79 3.17
N ASP A 55 2.97 -5.07 3.51
CA ASP A 55 3.98 -6.07 3.16
C ASP A 55 4.14 -6.20 1.66
N ARG A 56 3.03 -6.23 0.94
CA ARG A 56 3.03 -6.32 -0.52
C ARG A 56 3.64 -5.08 -1.15
N ALA A 57 3.29 -3.90 -0.65
CA ALA A 57 3.84 -2.63 -1.13
C ALA A 57 5.34 -2.53 -0.87
N GLY A 58 5.80 -3.00 0.29
CA GLY A 58 7.21 -3.04 0.63
C GLY A 58 7.99 -3.98 -0.28
N ARG A 59 7.45 -5.17 -0.56
CA ARG A 59 8.09 -6.14 -1.47
C ARG A 59 8.17 -5.64 -2.90
N LYS A 60 7.14 -4.95 -3.37
CA LYS A 60 7.10 -4.38 -4.72
C LYS A 60 7.80 -3.03 -4.82
N ARG A 61 8.34 -2.54 -3.71
CA ARG A 61 9.01 -1.24 -3.62
C ARG A 61 8.13 -0.06 -4.03
N LEU A 62 6.83 -0.19 -3.84
CA LEU A 62 5.91 0.94 -3.95
C LEU A 62 6.17 1.96 -2.87
N ILE A 63 6.54 1.47 -1.70
CA ILE A 63 7.04 2.27 -0.58
C ILE A 63 8.35 1.63 -0.10
N HIS A 64 9.20 2.44 0.52
CA HIS A 64 10.45 1.93 1.05
C HIS A 64 10.17 0.89 2.16
N PRO A 65 10.94 -0.22 2.24
CA PRO A 65 10.71 -1.23 3.27
C PRO A 65 10.73 -0.67 4.69
N ASN A 66 11.58 0.32 4.96
CA ASN A 66 11.63 0.99 6.27
C ASN A 66 10.34 1.76 6.55
N ALA A 67 9.76 2.40 5.54
CA ALA A 67 8.48 3.09 5.67
C ALA A 67 7.36 2.10 5.95
N ALA A 68 7.37 0.93 5.29
CA ALA A 68 6.40 -0.13 5.53
C ALA A 68 6.48 -0.63 6.97
N ALA A 69 7.69 -0.88 7.47
CA ALA A 69 7.92 -1.31 8.85
C ALA A 69 7.43 -0.27 9.86
N ARG A 70 7.69 1.00 9.58
CA ARG A 70 7.24 2.12 10.43
C ARG A 70 5.72 2.19 10.49
N GLN A 71 5.06 2.05 9.34
CA GLN A 71 3.60 2.06 9.29
C GLN A 71 2.99 0.88 10.03
N LYS A 72 3.58 -0.31 9.88
CA LYS A 72 3.14 -1.49 10.64
C LYS A 72 3.23 -1.27 12.15
N SER A 73 4.34 -0.70 12.62
CA SER A 73 4.54 -0.36 14.03
C SER A 73 3.45 0.59 14.53
N ARG A 74 3.17 1.63 13.78
CA ARG A 74 2.13 2.61 14.12
C ARG A 74 0.75 1.97 14.17
N LEU A 75 0.45 1.11 13.20
CA LEU A 75 -0.83 0.39 13.16
C LEU A 75 -0.98 -0.56 14.34
N ALA A 76 0.09 -1.25 14.72
CA ALA A 76 0.07 -2.14 15.87
C ALA A 76 -0.24 -1.39 17.16
N LYS A 77 0.36 -0.21 17.33
CA LYS A 77 0.08 0.66 18.49
C LYS A 77 -1.36 1.15 18.48
N LEU A 78 -1.86 1.54 17.31
CA LEU A 78 -3.23 2.00 17.15
C LEU A 78 -4.23 0.88 17.46
N LYS A 79 -3.97 -0.32 16.96
CA LYS A 79 -4.79 -1.50 17.25
C LYS A 79 -4.85 -1.78 18.75
N ALA A 80 -3.72 -1.76 19.42
CA ALA A 80 -3.64 -1.99 20.86
C ALA A 80 -4.42 -0.92 21.64
N LYS A 81 -4.37 0.32 21.18
CA LYS A 81 -5.07 1.45 21.82
C LYS A 81 -6.59 1.35 21.65
N VAL A 82 -7.06 0.97 20.46
CA VAL A 82 -8.49 0.91 20.13
C VAL A 82 -9.10 -0.42 20.56
N GLY A 83 -8.32 -1.50 20.57
CA GLY A 83 -8.78 -2.82 20.98
C GLY A 83 -9.00 -3.00 22.48
N ARG A 84 -8.75 -1.96 23.26
CA ARG A 84 -9.07 -1.91 24.68
C ARG A 84 -10.52 -1.40 24.87
#